data_06711c7f6e61635c1afa5ebf090362e1
#
_entry.id   06711c7f6e61635c1afa5ebf090362e1
#
_cell.length_a   1.000
_cell.length_b   1.000
_cell.length_c   1.000
_cell.angle_alpha   90.00
_cell.angle_beta   90.00
_cell.angle_gamma   90.00
#
_symmetry.space_group_name_H-M   'P 1'
#
loop_
_entity.id
_entity.type
_entity.pdbx_description
1 polymer ?
#
loop_
_entity_poly.entity_id
_entity_poly.type
_entity_poly.pdbx_seq_one_letter_code
_entity_poly.pdbx_strand_id
1 'polypeptide(L)'
;MKSLFARLRKNAVIDTLCTLEGNAKPCLYLEPLWGIPYNLYAPLASVYMAALGLRPSQIGLISTVFLVSQMFWALLSGVLTDKLGRRVCTAIFDCVSWTIPALLWTFAQDFRWFAAAAVFNGAWRVTETSWDLLMIEDAPESRLVHMYTLTSIAGLLAGFVSPIAYFFVQKFTIVPTMRFIYGFTCIMMTSKFVILYFTSQETSVGKRRMAECKDVSLFSRLWDSRKVFFRMLRSKRILLTVAFVACYSAICNINSTFWPLLITEKLGIPTENLSIFFTIKNLFMLVCYFVVAPKLDVRRFKHPVLLGLGLLLGQQVLMMLMPTGMYWLVVVAVVMEALALSILDPMRGSLQMINIDREERARMLSYFYALCMLSTSPLSWLAGLAAEADRAYPFAMNFVLTVIAVCLILVLWKERRTDLDDDVE
;
A
#
# COMPACT_ATOMS: atom_id res chain seq x y z
N MET A 1 24.49 26.60 14.42
CA MET A 1 24.23 25.30 13.76
C MET A 1 24.57 24.09 14.65
N LYS A 2 25.78 23.97 15.20
CA LYS A 2 26.18 22.81 16.05
C LYS A 2 25.26 22.56 17.26
N SER A 3 24.76 23.60 17.94
CA SER A 3 23.85 23.45 19.10
C SER A 3 22.42 22.98 18.71
N LEU A 4 21.93 23.37 17.54
CA LEU A 4 20.63 22.91 17.02
C LEU A 4 20.70 21.44 16.60
N PHE A 5 21.79 21.04 15.93
CA PHE A 5 22.06 19.65 15.57
C PHE A 5 22.18 18.74 16.80
N ALA A 6 22.80 19.20 17.88
CA ALA A 6 22.91 18.45 19.14
C ALA A 6 21.56 18.31 19.85
N ARG A 7 20.66 19.29 19.73
CA ARG A 7 19.29 19.20 20.25
C ARG A 7 18.41 18.24 19.41
N LEU A 8 18.54 18.29 18.09
CA LEU A 8 17.80 17.40 17.18
C LEU A 8 18.22 15.94 17.37
N ARG A 9 19.49 15.65 17.62
CA ARG A 9 20.01 14.31 17.93
C ARG A 9 19.48 13.70 19.24
N LYS A 10 18.83 14.48 20.11
CA LYS A 10 18.13 13.92 21.27
C LYS A 10 16.86 13.16 20.89
N ASN A 11 16.34 13.36 19.68
CA ASN A 11 15.23 12.54 19.17
C ASN A 11 15.79 11.24 18.59
N ALA A 12 15.32 10.10 19.12
CA ALA A 12 15.83 8.77 18.76
C ALA A 12 15.66 8.44 17.25
N VAL A 13 14.65 8.98 16.58
CA VAL A 13 14.44 8.79 15.14
C VAL A 13 15.50 9.55 14.33
N ILE A 14 15.79 10.80 14.71
CA ILE A 14 16.83 11.62 14.05
C ILE A 14 18.22 11.05 14.33
N ASP A 15 18.48 10.61 15.56
CA ASP A 15 19.73 9.95 15.88
C ASP A 15 19.92 8.67 15.06
N THR A 16 18.88 7.84 14.95
CA THR A 16 18.89 6.65 14.09
C THR A 16 19.20 7.02 12.64
N LEU A 17 18.57 8.05 12.07
CA LEU A 17 18.84 8.50 10.69
C LEU A 17 20.32 8.87 10.49
N CYS A 18 20.92 9.58 11.46
CA CYS A 18 22.32 10.01 11.39
C CYS A 18 23.33 8.90 11.62
N THR A 19 22.93 7.81 12.31
CA THR A 19 23.80 6.70 12.73
C THR A 19 23.47 5.39 12.02
N LEU A 20 22.75 5.45 10.88
CA LEU A 20 22.48 4.28 10.05
C LEU A 20 23.76 3.68 9.48
N GLU A 21 23.91 2.38 9.61
CA GLU A 21 25.03 1.59 9.11
C GLU A 21 24.54 0.41 8.27
N GLY A 22 25.44 -0.26 7.57
CA GLY A 22 25.15 -1.44 6.76
C GLY A 22 24.09 -1.17 5.68
N ASN A 23 23.25 -2.15 5.40
CA ASN A 23 22.22 -2.11 4.37
C ASN A 23 21.08 -1.13 4.67
N ALA A 24 20.81 -0.84 5.93
CA ALA A 24 19.76 0.11 6.33
C ALA A 24 20.01 1.52 5.77
N LYS A 25 21.29 1.92 5.69
CA LYS A 25 21.66 3.23 5.19
C LYS A 25 21.27 3.44 3.71
N PRO A 26 21.73 2.65 2.73
CA PRO A 26 21.31 2.81 1.34
C PRO A 26 19.82 2.56 1.15
N CYS A 27 19.18 1.61 1.86
CA CYS A 27 17.75 1.38 1.76
C CYS A 27 16.95 2.66 2.07
N LEU A 28 17.26 3.36 3.15
CA LEU A 28 16.51 4.55 3.57
C LEU A 28 16.91 5.82 2.81
N TYR A 29 18.20 6.04 2.54
CA TYR A 29 18.65 7.27 1.84
C TYR A 29 18.25 7.30 0.36
N LEU A 30 18.06 6.14 -0.28
CA LEU A 30 17.62 6.07 -1.67
C LEU A 30 16.08 6.05 -1.81
N GLU A 31 15.33 5.99 -0.69
CA GLU A 31 13.86 5.95 -0.72
C GLU A 31 13.20 7.12 -1.47
N PRO A 32 13.71 8.37 -1.40
CA PRO A 32 13.19 9.47 -2.18
C PRO A 32 13.22 9.24 -3.70
N LEU A 33 14.18 8.46 -4.23
CA LEU A 33 14.25 8.15 -5.67
C LEU A 33 13.07 7.26 -6.15
N TRP A 34 12.43 6.56 -5.24
CA TRP A 34 11.20 5.82 -5.49
C TRP A 34 9.95 6.63 -5.10
N GLY A 35 9.96 7.23 -3.92
CA GLY A 35 8.80 7.91 -3.35
C GLY A 35 8.38 9.16 -4.12
N ILE A 36 9.34 9.97 -4.58
CA ILE A 36 9.06 11.19 -5.34
C ILE A 36 8.31 10.88 -6.64
N PRO A 37 8.86 10.06 -7.57
CA PRO A 37 8.15 9.77 -8.81
C PRO A 37 6.82 9.04 -8.59
N TYR A 38 6.73 8.14 -7.60
CA TYR A 38 5.49 7.47 -7.24
C TYR A 38 4.38 8.47 -6.89
N ASN A 39 4.66 9.43 -6.01
CA ASN A 39 3.68 10.42 -5.58
C ASN A 39 3.33 11.46 -6.67
N LEU A 40 4.15 11.61 -7.70
CA LEU A 40 3.81 12.45 -8.87
C LEU A 40 2.77 11.80 -9.76
N TYR A 41 2.83 10.50 -10.02
CA TYR A 41 1.90 9.85 -10.94
C TYR A 41 0.69 9.20 -10.27
N ALA A 42 0.83 8.69 -9.03
CA ALA A 42 -0.21 7.89 -8.40
C ALA A 42 -1.60 8.56 -8.34
N PRO A 43 -1.71 9.86 -7.99
CA PRO A 43 -2.99 10.56 -7.97
C PRO A 43 -3.65 10.72 -9.34
N LEU A 44 -2.87 10.64 -10.40
CA LEU A 44 -3.31 10.96 -11.77
C LEU A 44 -3.45 9.71 -12.65
N ALA A 45 -3.06 8.52 -12.16
CA ALA A 45 -2.97 7.30 -12.96
C ALA A 45 -4.30 6.90 -13.62
N SER A 46 -5.42 6.92 -12.89
CA SER A 46 -6.73 6.57 -13.44
C SER A 46 -7.25 7.60 -14.44
N VAL A 47 -7.01 8.89 -14.20
CA VAL A 47 -7.38 9.96 -15.11
C VAL A 47 -6.55 9.91 -16.40
N TYR A 48 -5.26 9.53 -16.32
CA TYR A 48 -4.43 9.29 -17.50
C TYR A 48 -4.99 8.13 -18.36
N MET A 49 -5.37 7.02 -17.73
CA MET A 49 -6.03 5.91 -18.44
C MET A 49 -7.32 6.35 -19.10
N ALA A 50 -8.18 7.12 -18.41
CA ALA A 50 -9.41 7.66 -18.96
C ALA A 50 -9.14 8.63 -20.13
N ALA A 51 -8.12 9.49 -20.02
CA ALA A 51 -7.72 10.41 -21.10
C ALA A 51 -7.19 9.69 -22.36
N LEU A 52 -6.71 8.46 -22.23
CA LEU A 52 -6.36 7.57 -23.35
C LEU A 52 -7.56 6.74 -23.87
N GLY A 53 -8.77 7.03 -23.40
CA GLY A 53 -10.01 6.42 -23.87
C GLY A 53 -10.39 5.10 -23.21
N LEU A 54 -9.75 4.72 -22.11
CA LEU A 54 -10.12 3.52 -21.37
C LEU A 54 -11.44 3.73 -20.62
N ARG A 55 -12.33 2.74 -20.71
CA ARG A 55 -13.59 2.74 -19.95
C ARG A 55 -13.30 2.43 -18.47
N PRO A 56 -14.16 2.90 -17.54
CA PRO A 56 -14.01 2.58 -16.11
C PRO A 56 -13.95 1.08 -15.80
N SER A 57 -14.71 0.26 -16.53
CA SER A 57 -14.63 -1.20 -16.41
C SER A 57 -13.25 -1.75 -16.77
N GLN A 58 -12.60 -1.18 -17.79
CA GLN A 58 -11.23 -1.55 -18.17
C GLN A 58 -10.22 -1.10 -17.11
N ILE A 59 -10.39 0.08 -16.51
CA ILE A 59 -9.56 0.56 -15.41
C ILE A 59 -9.71 -0.35 -14.19
N GLY A 60 -10.93 -0.73 -13.84
CA GLY A 60 -11.21 -1.71 -12.78
C GLY A 60 -10.62 -3.09 -13.08
N LEU A 61 -10.68 -3.54 -14.35
CA LEU A 61 -10.08 -4.80 -14.77
C LEU A 61 -8.54 -4.78 -14.68
N ILE A 62 -7.89 -3.67 -15.01
CA ILE A 62 -6.44 -3.48 -14.83
C ILE A 62 -6.08 -3.61 -13.35
N SER A 63 -6.85 -3.00 -12.45
CA SER A 63 -6.68 -3.16 -11.00
C SER A 63 -6.87 -4.61 -10.55
N THR A 64 -7.85 -5.32 -11.11
CA THR A 64 -8.06 -6.76 -10.88
C THR A 64 -6.84 -7.59 -11.31
N VAL A 65 -6.33 -7.37 -12.53
CA VAL A 65 -5.13 -8.04 -13.05
C VAL A 65 -3.93 -7.79 -12.13
N PHE A 66 -3.74 -6.56 -11.67
CA PHE A 66 -2.70 -6.20 -10.73
C PHE A 66 -2.81 -6.97 -9.39
N LEU A 67 -4.01 -7.04 -8.81
CA LEU A 67 -4.24 -7.76 -7.55
C LEU A 67 -4.06 -9.29 -7.70
N VAL A 68 -4.52 -9.87 -8.81
CA VAL A 68 -4.29 -11.30 -9.10
C VAL A 68 -2.81 -11.59 -9.29
N SER A 69 -2.09 -10.73 -10.00
CA SER A 69 -0.63 -10.84 -10.15
C SER A 69 0.07 -10.73 -8.79
N GLN A 70 -0.33 -9.78 -7.94
CA GLN A 70 0.22 -9.67 -6.58
C GLN A 70 -0.02 -10.93 -5.75
N MET A 71 -1.22 -11.53 -5.84
CA MET A 71 -1.54 -12.78 -5.13
C MET A 71 -0.56 -13.89 -5.53
N PHE A 72 -0.32 -14.07 -6.83
CA PHE A 72 0.63 -15.06 -7.33
C PHE A 72 2.04 -14.83 -6.79
N TRP A 73 2.55 -13.60 -6.92
CA TRP A 73 3.88 -13.25 -6.45
C TRP A 73 4.04 -13.27 -4.92
N ALA A 74 2.99 -12.96 -4.17
CA ALA A 74 2.99 -13.04 -2.71
C ALA A 74 3.27 -14.47 -2.23
N LEU A 75 2.68 -15.47 -2.88
CA LEU A 75 2.91 -16.88 -2.54
C LEU A 75 4.36 -17.32 -2.81
N LEU A 76 5.00 -16.73 -3.82
CA LEU A 76 6.36 -17.06 -4.24
C LEU A 76 7.42 -16.22 -3.51
N SER A 77 7.06 -15.08 -2.93
CA SER A 77 7.98 -14.05 -2.44
C SER A 77 9.03 -14.60 -1.45
N GLY A 78 8.61 -15.32 -0.43
CA GLY A 78 9.52 -15.88 0.57
C GLY A 78 10.50 -16.90 0.00
N VAL A 79 10.02 -17.79 -0.86
CA VAL A 79 10.86 -18.85 -1.46
C VAL A 79 11.86 -18.27 -2.46
N LEU A 80 11.45 -17.27 -3.25
CA LEU A 80 12.34 -16.56 -4.19
C LEU A 80 13.41 -15.78 -3.42
N THR A 81 13.02 -15.09 -2.36
CA THR A 81 13.93 -14.33 -1.50
C THR A 81 14.95 -15.23 -0.81
N ASP A 82 14.54 -16.40 -0.32
CA ASP A 82 15.47 -17.37 0.30
C ASP A 82 16.42 -18.01 -0.71
N LYS A 83 15.97 -18.25 -1.94
CA LYS A 83 16.76 -18.91 -2.97
C LYS A 83 17.74 -17.97 -3.70
N LEU A 84 17.32 -16.74 -4.01
CA LEU A 84 18.13 -15.76 -4.75
C LEU A 84 18.99 -14.88 -3.83
N GLY A 85 18.68 -14.86 -2.53
CA GLY A 85 19.22 -13.88 -1.57
C GLY A 85 18.46 -12.56 -1.61
N ARG A 86 18.60 -11.77 -0.54
CA ARG A 86 17.84 -10.51 -0.36
C ARG A 86 18.26 -9.47 -1.38
N ARG A 87 19.57 -9.28 -1.54
CA ARG A 87 20.17 -8.28 -2.43
C ARG A 87 19.79 -8.50 -3.90
N VAL A 88 20.04 -9.70 -4.42
CA VAL A 88 19.79 -10.04 -5.84
C VAL A 88 18.30 -10.07 -6.13
N CYS A 89 17.50 -10.66 -5.23
CA CYS A 89 16.05 -10.73 -5.34
C CYS A 89 15.44 -9.32 -5.42
N THR A 90 15.82 -8.42 -4.51
CA THR A 90 15.37 -7.02 -4.53
C THR A 90 15.71 -6.35 -5.86
N ALA A 91 16.95 -6.43 -6.33
CA ALA A 91 17.35 -5.76 -7.56
C ALA A 91 16.60 -6.27 -8.81
N ILE A 92 16.44 -7.59 -8.96
CA ILE A 92 15.72 -8.17 -10.09
C ILE A 92 14.24 -7.78 -10.05
N PHE A 93 13.58 -7.99 -8.91
CA PHE A 93 12.14 -7.80 -8.81
C PHE A 93 11.75 -6.33 -8.73
N ASP A 94 12.60 -5.43 -8.25
CA ASP A 94 12.42 -3.98 -8.40
C ASP A 94 12.43 -3.56 -9.87
N CYS A 95 13.39 -4.05 -10.66
CA CYS A 95 13.40 -3.78 -12.10
C CYS A 95 12.16 -4.34 -12.80
N VAL A 96 11.77 -5.57 -12.49
CA VAL A 96 10.57 -6.21 -13.08
C VAL A 96 9.30 -5.46 -12.71
N SER A 97 9.16 -5.05 -11.43
CA SER A 97 7.91 -4.47 -10.91
C SER A 97 7.76 -2.97 -11.12
N TRP A 98 8.84 -2.23 -11.35
CA TRP A 98 8.79 -0.77 -11.46
C TRP A 98 9.37 -0.25 -12.78
N THR A 99 10.56 -0.72 -13.21
CA THR A 99 11.18 -0.24 -14.45
C THR A 99 10.36 -0.65 -15.68
N ILE A 100 10.00 -1.94 -15.79
CA ILE A 100 9.22 -2.44 -16.93
C ILE A 100 7.84 -1.76 -16.99
N PRO A 101 7.04 -1.71 -15.91
CA PRO A 101 5.76 -0.98 -15.93
C PRO A 101 5.92 0.50 -16.27
N ALA A 102 6.91 1.20 -15.73
CA ALA A 102 7.12 2.61 -16.03
C ALA A 102 7.39 2.85 -17.52
N LEU A 103 8.16 1.98 -18.17
CA LEU A 103 8.35 2.01 -19.61
C LEU A 103 7.04 1.75 -20.37
N LEU A 104 6.29 0.72 -19.99
CA LEU A 104 5.01 0.41 -20.61
C LEU A 104 4.01 1.58 -20.47
N TRP A 105 3.93 2.19 -19.30
CA TRP A 105 3.05 3.36 -19.07
C TRP A 105 3.48 4.60 -19.86
N THR A 106 4.79 4.80 -20.06
CA THR A 106 5.32 5.92 -20.86
C THR A 106 4.82 5.85 -22.31
N PHE A 107 4.78 4.66 -22.90
CA PHE A 107 4.38 4.44 -24.28
C PHE A 107 2.94 3.94 -24.43
N ALA A 108 2.19 3.84 -23.33
CA ALA A 108 0.83 3.31 -23.33
C ALA A 108 -0.10 4.07 -24.28
N GLN A 109 -0.90 3.32 -25.04
CA GLN A 109 -1.89 3.82 -25.97
C GLN A 109 -3.27 3.24 -25.72
N ASP A 110 -3.35 2.01 -25.20
CA ASP A 110 -4.59 1.28 -25.02
C ASP A 110 -4.55 0.38 -23.77
N PHE A 111 -5.65 -0.33 -23.53
CA PHE A 111 -5.83 -1.27 -22.42
C PHE A 111 -4.70 -2.31 -22.31
N ARG A 112 -4.17 -2.81 -23.43
CA ARG A 112 -3.19 -3.93 -23.43
C ARG A 112 -1.88 -3.54 -22.76
N TRP A 113 -1.44 -2.31 -22.97
CA TRP A 113 -0.24 -1.76 -22.33
C TRP A 113 -0.36 -1.70 -20.81
N PHE A 114 -1.52 -1.21 -20.33
CA PHE A 114 -1.78 -1.13 -18.88
C PHE A 114 -1.98 -2.50 -18.26
N ALA A 115 -2.65 -3.44 -18.94
CA ALA A 115 -2.83 -4.80 -18.47
C ALA A 115 -1.48 -5.54 -18.38
N ALA A 116 -0.60 -5.41 -19.39
CA ALA A 116 0.74 -5.95 -19.34
C ALA A 116 1.57 -5.34 -18.20
N ALA A 117 1.52 -4.01 -18.04
CA ALA A 117 2.17 -3.32 -16.94
C ALA A 117 1.67 -3.82 -15.57
N ALA A 118 0.37 -4.06 -15.41
CA ALA A 118 -0.22 -4.56 -14.17
C ALA A 118 0.29 -5.95 -13.78
N VAL A 119 0.52 -6.83 -14.77
CA VAL A 119 1.11 -8.17 -14.54
C VAL A 119 2.53 -8.05 -13.99
N PHE A 120 3.37 -7.23 -14.59
CA PHE A 120 4.75 -7.03 -14.11
C PHE A 120 4.77 -6.28 -12.77
N ASN A 121 3.95 -5.24 -12.62
CA ASN A 121 3.92 -4.44 -11.41
C ASN A 121 3.49 -5.25 -10.18
N GLY A 122 2.64 -6.29 -10.33
CA GLY A 122 2.29 -7.19 -9.24
C GLY A 122 3.48 -7.88 -8.57
N ALA A 123 4.60 -8.02 -9.26
CA ALA A 123 5.83 -8.62 -8.73
C ALA A 123 6.48 -7.80 -7.59
N TRP A 124 6.03 -6.57 -7.34
CA TRP A 124 6.50 -5.74 -6.24
C TRP A 124 6.31 -6.41 -4.85
N ARG A 125 5.42 -7.39 -4.74
CA ARG A 125 5.27 -8.19 -3.52
C ARG A 125 6.53 -8.99 -3.16
N VAL A 126 7.28 -9.42 -4.16
CA VAL A 126 8.57 -10.08 -3.94
C VAL A 126 9.58 -9.07 -3.41
N THR A 127 9.62 -7.90 -4.03
CA THR A 127 10.49 -6.79 -3.59
C THR A 127 10.16 -6.33 -2.18
N GLU A 128 8.88 -6.14 -1.85
CA GLU A 128 8.46 -5.73 -0.50
C GLU A 128 9.06 -6.66 0.55
N THR A 129 8.98 -7.99 0.33
CA THR A 129 9.54 -8.98 1.25
C THR A 129 11.07 -8.93 1.27
N SER A 130 11.73 -8.91 0.10
CA SER A 130 13.20 -8.99 0.02
C SER A 130 13.88 -7.70 0.48
N TRP A 131 13.28 -6.53 0.18
CA TRP A 131 13.78 -5.23 0.58
C TRP A 131 13.65 -5.00 2.08
N ASP A 132 12.50 -5.35 2.67
CA ASP A 132 12.31 -5.31 4.12
C ASP A 132 13.39 -6.13 4.84
N LEU A 133 13.61 -7.38 4.41
CA LEU A 133 14.63 -8.24 5.00
C LEU A 133 16.05 -7.71 4.76
N LEU A 134 16.35 -7.17 3.58
CA LEU A 134 17.64 -6.55 3.27
C LEU A 134 17.94 -5.38 4.22
N MET A 135 16.92 -4.60 4.56
CA MET A 135 17.03 -3.45 5.45
C MET A 135 17.24 -3.85 6.92
N ILE A 136 16.53 -4.89 7.40
CA ILE A 136 16.39 -5.13 8.85
C ILE A 136 17.20 -6.30 9.40
N GLU A 137 17.55 -7.33 8.60
CA GLU A 137 18.10 -8.60 9.14
C GLU A 137 19.43 -8.44 9.89
N ASP A 138 20.30 -7.54 9.44
CA ASP A 138 21.59 -7.27 10.07
C ASP A 138 21.55 -6.02 10.97
N ALA A 139 20.38 -5.42 11.19
CA ALA A 139 20.19 -4.24 12.02
C ALA A 139 19.92 -4.60 13.49
N PRO A 140 20.33 -3.78 14.46
CA PRO A 140 20.00 -3.98 15.87
C PRO A 140 18.50 -3.92 16.12
N GLU A 141 17.93 -4.89 16.85
CA GLU A 141 16.50 -4.97 17.16
C GLU A 141 15.93 -3.66 17.77
N SER A 142 16.73 -2.99 18.61
CA SER A 142 16.35 -1.72 19.24
C SER A 142 16.09 -0.58 18.25
N ARG A 143 16.57 -0.67 17.00
CA ARG A 143 16.41 0.35 15.95
C ARG A 143 15.30 0.06 14.93
N LEU A 144 14.75 -1.16 14.92
CA LEU A 144 13.77 -1.58 13.91
C LEU A 144 12.55 -0.65 13.85
N VAL A 145 11.99 -0.29 15.01
CA VAL A 145 10.83 0.62 15.09
C VAL A 145 11.17 1.98 14.47
N HIS A 146 12.35 2.51 14.75
CA HIS A 146 12.77 3.81 14.20
C HIS A 146 13.01 3.74 12.69
N MET A 147 13.52 2.63 12.16
CA MET A 147 13.74 2.44 10.72
C MET A 147 12.42 2.39 9.97
N TYR A 148 11.42 1.64 10.43
CA TYR A 148 10.08 1.65 9.85
C TYR A 148 9.40 3.02 9.96
N THR A 149 9.61 3.72 11.07
CA THR A 149 9.12 5.10 11.23
C THR A 149 9.76 6.04 10.19
N LEU A 150 11.07 5.92 9.95
CA LEU A 150 11.78 6.71 8.94
C LEU A 150 11.27 6.42 7.53
N THR A 151 11.01 5.15 7.19
CA THR A 151 10.42 4.75 5.91
C THR A 151 9.04 5.40 5.72
N SER A 152 8.19 5.35 6.75
CA SER A 152 6.86 5.97 6.71
C SER A 152 6.94 7.49 6.55
N ILE A 153 7.84 8.15 7.28
CA ILE A 153 8.08 9.60 7.15
C ILE A 153 8.59 9.94 5.74
N ALA A 154 9.52 9.18 5.20
CA ALA A 154 10.05 9.41 3.85
C ALA A 154 8.94 9.31 2.79
N GLY A 155 8.05 8.31 2.89
CA GLY A 155 6.89 8.14 2.03
C GLY A 155 5.93 9.33 2.09
N LEU A 156 5.59 9.81 3.29
CA LEU A 156 4.73 10.98 3.47
C LEU A 156 5.38 12.28 2.96
N LEU A 157 6.67 12.49 3.25
CA LEU A 157 7.40 13.66 2.76
C LEU A 157 7.49 13.67 1.23
N ALA A 158 7.67 12.52 0.60
CA ALA A 158 7.64 12.41 -0.86
C ALA A 158 6.27 12.83 -1.44
N GLY A 159 5.18 12.68 -0.70
CA GLY A 159 3.84 13.12 -1.11
C GLY A 159 3.71 14.64 -1.28
N PHE A 160 4.55 15.44 -0.61
CA PHE A 160 4.56 16.91 -0.77
C PHE A 160 5.10 17.37 -2.13
N VAL A 161 5.70 16.49 -2.92
CA VAL A 161 6.16 16.78 -4.29
C VAL A 161 4.98 16.74 -5.28
N SER A 162 3.87 16.10 -4.92
CA SER A 162 2.69 15.94 -5.80
C SER A 162 2.18 17.24 -6.45
N PRO A 163 2.16 18.43 -5.79
CA PRO A 163 1.75 19.68 -6.43
C PRO A 163 2.57 20.10 -7.64
N ILE A 164 3.79 19.59 -7.80
CA ILE A 164 4.59 19.85 -9.00
C ILE A 164 3.86 19.35 -10.25
N ALA A 165 3.15 18.22 -10.16
CA ALA A 165 2.35 17.69 -11.25
C ALA A 165 1.21 18.65 -11.68
N TYR A 166 0.65 19.45 -10.75
CA TYR A 166 -0.35 20.48 -11.05
C TYR A 166 0.13 21.43 -12.15
N PHE A 167 1.32 22.02 -11.98
CA PHE A 167 1.86 22.98 -12.95
C PHE A 167 2.13 22.36 -14.32
N PHE A 168 2.55 21.10 -14.36
CA PHE A 168 2.78 20.39 -15.60
C PHE A 168 1.46 20.05 -16.31
N VAL A 169 0.44 19.58 -15.60
CA VAL A 169 -0.88 19.25 -16.17
C VAL A 169 -1.56 20.51 -16.70
N GLN A 170 -1.48 21.62 -15.96
CA GLN A 170 -2.05 22.90 -16.38
C GLN A 170 -1.41 23.42 -17.68
N LYS A 171 -0.09 23.22 -17.83
CA LYS A 171 0.66 23.74 -19.00
C LYS A 171 0.59 22.79 -20.20
N PHE A 172 0.66 21.49 -20.01
CA PHE A 172 0.87 20.50 -21.07
C PHE A 172 -0.26 19.48 -21.21
N THR A 173 -1.35 19.61 -20.47
CA THR A 173 -2.42 18.61 -20.34
C THR A 173 -1.96 17.31 -19.69
N ILE A 174 -2.91 16.38 -19.43
CA ILE A 174 -2.64 15.16 -18.66
C ILE A 174 -1.76 14.15 -19.41
N VAL A 175 -1.98 13.90 -20.69
CA VAL A 175 -1.30 12.81 -21.42
C VAL A 175 0.20 13.09 -21.61
N PRO A 176 0.65 14.23 -22.14
CA PRO A 176 2.09 14.53 -22.23
C PRO A 176 2.76 14.59 -20.85
N THR A 177 2.07 15.16 -19.86
CA THR A 177 2.59 15.23 -18.48
C THR A 177 2.84 13.84 -17.91
N MET A 178 1.89 12.92 -18.03
CA MET A 178 2.03 11.58 -17.49
C MET A 178 3.11 10.77 -18.20
N ARG A 179 3.24 10.90 -19.52
CA ARG A 179 4.35 10.28 -20.27
C ARG A 179 5.71 10.77 -19.79
N PHE A 180 5.84 12.07 -19.56
CA PHE A 180 7.07 12.64 -19.00
C PHE A 180 7.33 12.12 -17.58
N ILE A 181 6.31 12.14 -16.69
CA ILE A 181 6.43 11.64 -15.32
C ILE A 181 6.80 10.14 -15.30
N TYR A 182 6.20 9.30 -16.15
CA TYR A 182 6.55 7.88 -16.21
C TYR A 182 7.95 7.63 -16.78
N GLY A 183 8.40 8.42 -17.77
CA GLY A 183 9.79 8.38 -18.23
C GLY A 183 10.78 8.79 -17.13
N PHE A 184 10.46 9.86 -16.40
CA PHE A 184 11.21 10.29 -15.21
C PHE A 184 11.20 9.20 -14.12
N THR A 185 10.06 8.57 -13.86
CA THR A 185 9.89 7.44 -12.92
C THR A 185 10.81 6.27 -13.30
N CYS A 186 10.84 5.90 -14.58
CA CYS A 186 11.71 4.85 -15.07
C CYS A 186 13.18 5.13 -14.75
N ILE A 187 13.66 6.35 -15.01
CA ILE A 187 15.05 6.74 -14.75
C ILE A 187 15.35 6.75 -13.25
N MET A 188 14.51 7.42 -12.44
CA MET A 188 14.74 7.61 -11.00
C MET A 188 14.69 6.27 -10.24
N MET A 189 13.67 5.46 -10.49
CA MET A 189 13.52 4.17 -9.80
C MET A 189 14.61 3.18 -10.24
N THR A 190 14.92 3.10 -11.53
CA THR A 190 16.01 2.22 -12.01
C THR A 190 17.36 2.65 -11.41
N SER A 191 17.62 3.97 -11.32
CA SER A 191 18.82 4.47 -10.67
C SER A 191 18.89 4.05 -9.19
N LYS A 192 17.76 4.13 -8.45
CA LYS A 192 17.67 3.60 -7.07
C LYS A 192 18.10 2.14 -7.01
N PHE A 193 17.53 1.30 -7.87
CA PHE A 193 17.74 -0.15 -7.84
C PHE A 193 19.19 -0.52 -8.15
N VAL A 194 19.77 0.14 -9.16
CA VAL A 194 21.17 -0.05 -9.52
C VAL A 194 22.11 0.42 -8.38
N ILE A 195 21.88 1.63 -7.84
CA ILE A 195 22.70 2.15 -6.74
C ILE A 195 22.56 1.25 -5.50
N LEU A 196 21.33 0.84 -5.15
CA LEU A 196 21.07 -0.04 -4.00
C LEU A 196 21.81 -1.38 -4.18
N TYR A 197 21.77 -1.97 -5.37
CA TYR A 197 22.51 -3.21 -5.65
C TYR A 197 24.00 -3.07 -5.39
N PHE A 198 24.63 -2.00 -5.84
CA PHE A 198 26.08 -1.81 -5.66
C PHE A 198 26.48 -1.35 -4.25
N THR A 199 25.59 -0.68 -3.52
CA THR A 199 25.88 -0.15 -2.18
C THR A 199 25.45 -1.07 -1.04
N SER A 200 24.62 -2.09 -1.31
CA SER A 200 24.20 -3.09 -0.33
C SER A 200 25.02 -4.37 -0.42
N GLN A 201 24.98 -5.15 0.65
CA GLN A 201 25.60 -6.48 0.73
C GLN A 201 24.54 -7.53 1.06
N GLU A 202 24.78 -8.79 0.69
CA GLU A 202 23.89 -9.86 1.10
C GLU A 202 23.94 -10.05 2.61
N THR A 203 22.76 -10.19 3.24
CA THR A 203 22.62 -10.32 4.68
C THR A 203 23.23 -11.64 5.20
N SER A 204 23.58 -11.67 6.49
CA SER A 204 24.10 -12.88 7.14
C SER A 204 23.08 -14.03 7.07
N VAL A 205 21.80 -13.72 7.34
CA VAL A 205 20.69 -14.67 7.22
C VAL A 205 20.48 -15.07 5.76
N GLY A 206 20.57 -14.12 4.82
CA GLY A 206 20.46 -14.37 3.38
C GLY A 206 21.45 -15.41 2.90
N LYS A 207 22.74 -15.25 3.22
CA LYS A 207 23.80 -16.21 2.85
C LYS A 207 23.48 -17.63 3.36
N ARG A 208 23.05 -17.73 4.63
CA ARG A 208 22.66 -19.02 5.23
C ARG A 208 21.47 -19.64 4.49
N ARG A 209 20.41 -18.85 4.26
CA ARG A 209 19.19 -19.33 3.58
C ARG A 209 19.44 -19.75 2.14
N MET A 210 20.25 -19.03 1.40
CA MET A 210 20.66 -19.42 0.03
C MET A 210 21.34 -20.80 0.03
N ALA A 211 22.24 -21.06 1.00
CA ALA A 211 22.91 -22.36 1.12
C ALA A 211 21.91 -23.49 1.47
N GLU A 212 20.99 -23.26 2.41
CA GLU A 212 19.95 -24.23 2.80
C GLU A 212 18.94 -24.52 1.67
N CYS A 213 18.70 -23.56 0.78
CA CYS A 213 17.67 -23.65 -0.25
C CYS A 213 18.19 -24.04 -1.62
N LYS A 214 19.50 -24.27 -1.77
CA LYS A 214 20.16 -24.52 -3.07
C LYS A 214 19.51 -25.68 -3.83
N ASP A 215 19.26 -26.78 -3.14
CA ASP A 215 18.76 -28.03 -3.74
C ASP A 215 17.25 -28.27 -3.52
N VAL A 216 16.55 -27.31 -2.93
CA VAL A 216 15.11 -27.45 -2.62
C VAL A 216 14.28 -26.91 -3.78
N SER A 217 13.31 -27.71 -4.27
CA SER A 217 12.35 -27.27 -5.29
C SER A 217 11.39 -26.21 -4.71
N LEU A 218 11.11 -25.17 -5.52
CA LEU A 218 10.10 -24.13 -5.20
C LEU A 218 8.73 -24.76 -4.90
N PHE A 219 8.35 -25.77 -5.70
CA PHE A 219 7.05 -26.41 -5.59
C PHE A 219 6.91 -27.25 -4.32
N SER A 220 7.97 -27.96 -3.90
CA SER A 220 7.97 -28.72 -2.65
C SER A 220 7.70 -27.84 -1.42
N ARG A 221 8.33 -26.68 -1.33
CA ARG A 221 8.12 -25.74 -0.20
C ARG A 221 6.71 -25.15 -0.17
N LEU A 222 6.15 -24.83 -1.33
CA LEU A 222 4.74 -24.38 -1.40
C LEU A 222 3.78 -25.51 -0.99
N TRP A 223 4.07 -26.75 -1.37
CA TRP A 223 3.26 -27.90 -1.01
C TRP A 223 3.29 -28.20 0.50
N ASP A 224 4.44 -28.08 1.13
CA ASP A 224 4.58 -28.28 2.59
C ASP A 224 3.81 -27.24 3.40
N SER A 225 3.64 -26.05 2.86
CA SER A 225 2.90 -24.96 3.51
C SER A 225 1.38 -25.13 3.49
N ARG A 226 0.82 -26.09 2.73
CA ARG A 226 -0.63 -26.34 2.63
C ARG A 226 -1.31 -26.65 3.98
N LYS A 227 -0.59 -27.30 4.90
CA LYS A 227 -1.10 -27.61 6.24
C LYS A 227 -1.42 -26.34 7.03
N VAL A 228 -0.55 -25.32 6.90
CA VAL A 228 -0.74 -24.01 7.53
C VAL A 228 -1.97 -23.32 6.95
N PHE A 229 -2.14 -23.36 5.62
CA PHE A 229 -3.32 -22.81 4.95
C PHE A 229 -4.64 -23.42 5.45
N PHE A 230 -4.74 -24.77 5.51
CA PHE A 230 -5.93 -25.41 6.03
C PHE A 230 -6.19 -25.14 7.52
N ARG A 231 -5.13 -24.97 8.33
CA ARG A 231 -5.26 -24.53 9.74
C ARG A 231 -5.85 -23.13 9.83
N MET A 232 -5.37 -22.19 8.98
CA MET A 232 -5.92 -20.83 8.91
C MET A 232 -7.42 -20.85 8.57
N LEU A 233 -7.85 -21.66 7.59
CA LEU A 233 -9.25 -21.76 7.18
C LEU A 233 -10.17 -22.35 8.27
N ARG A 234 -9.62 -23.07 9.24
CA ARG A 234 -10.39 -23.60 10.38
C ARG A 234 -10.54 -22.61 11.53
N SER A 235 -9.72 -21.59 11.58
CA SER A 235 -9.76 -20.58 12.65
C SER A 235 -10.75 -19.47 12.31
N LYS A 236 -11.89 -19.42 13.01
CA LYS A 236 -12.93 -18.39 12.83
C LYS A 236 -12.36 -16.98 13.02
N ARG A 237 -11.49 -16.80 14.02
CA ARG A 237 -10.86 -15.50 14.33
C ARG A 237 -9.96 -15.04 13.19
N ILE A 238 -9.16 -15.93 12.61
CA ILE A 238 -8.30 -15.60 11.46
C ILE A 238 -9.18 -15.26 10.25
N LEU A 239 -10.24 -16.04 9.97
CA LEU A 239 -11.14 -15.77 8.85
C LEU A 239 -11.87 -14.43 9.00
N LEU A 240 -12.33 -14.07 10.19
CA LEU A 240 -12.94 -12.76 10.46
C LEU A 240 -11.95 -11.62 10.23
N THR A 241 -10.68 -11.82 10.65
CA THR A 241 -9.62 -10.82 10.43
C THR A 241 -9.29 -10.70 8.94
N VAL A 242 -9.19 -11.82 8.21
CA VAL A 242 -8.99 -11.83 6.74
C VAL A 242 -10.14 -11.11 6.05
N ALA A 243 -11.39 -11.42 6.41
CA ALA A 243 -12.58 -10.79 5.81
C ALA A 243 -12.59 -9.26 6.07
N PHE A 244 -12.30 -8.82 7.30
CA PHE A 244 -12.20 -7.39 7.63
C PHE A 244 -11.10 -6.71 6.80
N VAL A 245 -9.91 -7.28 6.75
CA VAL A 245 -8.78 -6.70 6.00
C VAL A 245 -9.05 -6.72 4.50
N ALA A 246 -9.70 -7.75 3.97
CA ALA A 246 -10.10 -7.81 2.56
C ALA A 246 -11.12 -6.71 2.22
N CYS A 247 -12.16 -6.50 3.05
CA CYS A 247 -13.11 -5.40 2.88
C CYS A 247 -12.39 -4.04 2.91
N TYR A 248 -11.54 -3.82 3.91
CA TYR A 248 -10.77 -2.59 4.02
C TYR A 248 -9.85 -2.35 2.81
N SER A 249 -9.13 -3.37 2.36
CA SER A 249 -8.27 -3.30 1.18
C SER A 249 -9.07 -3.01 -0.09
N ALA A 250 -10.26 -3.60 -0.22
CA ALA A 250 -11.17 -3.32 -1.34
C ALA A 250 -11.63 -1.85 -1.34
N ILE A 251 -12.04 -1.33 -0.17
CA ILE A 251 -12.45 0.07 0.00
C ILE A 251 -11.32 1.01 -0.42
N CYS A 252 -10.11 0.78 0.09
CA CYS A 252 -8.93 1.60 -0.24
C CYS A 252 -8.59 1.54 -1.74
N ASN A 253 -8.64 0.33 -2.34
CA ASN A 253 -8.34 0.14 -3.76
C ASN A 253 -9.38 0.81 -4.66
N ILE A 254 -10.67 0.62 -4.39
CA ILE A 254 -11.77 1.26 -5.13
C ILE A 254 -11.66 2.79 -4.98
N ASN A 255 -11.42 3.28 -3.77
CA ASN A 255 -11.29 4.71 -3.51
C ASN A 255 -10.10 5.30 -4.31
N SER A 256 -8.93 4.72 -4.22
CA SER A 256 -7.74 5.21 -4.93
C SER A 256 -7.90 5.19 -6.46
N THR A 257 -8.65 4.24 -7.00
CA THR A 257 -8.85 4.07 -8.44
C THR A 257 -9.93 5.00 -8.99
N PHE A 258 -11.07 5.12 -8.31
CA PHE A 258 -12.25 5.80 -8.85
C PHE A 258 -12.51 7.20 -8.29
N TRP A 259 -11.88 7.55 -7.15
CA TRP A 259 -11.98 8.90 -6.59
C TRP A 259 -11.51 9.99 -7.57
N PRO A 260 -10.35 9.86 -8.27
CA PRO A 260 -9.94 10.86 -9.23
C PRO A 260 -10.94 11.03 -10.39
N LEU A 261 -11.54 9.92 -10.85
CA LEU A 261 -12.55 9.95 -11.93
C LEU A 261 -13.85 10.62 -11.48
N LEU A 262 -14.30 10.35 -10.23
CA LEU A 262 -15.46 11.04 -9.67
C LEU A 262 -15.23 12.55 -9.64
N ILE A 263 -14.08 12.99 -9.12
CA ILE A 263 -13.75 14.42 -8.97
C ILE A 263 -13.69 15.12 -10.31
N THR A 264 -13.06 14.51 -11.32
CA THR A 264 -12.84 15.16 -12.62
C THR A 264 -14.05 15.05 -13.55
N GLU A 265 -14.66 13.88 -13.67
CA GLU A 265 -15.68 13.62 -14.67
C GLU A 265 -17.11 13.91 -14.18
N LYS A 266 -17.42 13.66 -12.90
CA LYS A 266 -18.75 13.93 -12.34
C LYS A 266 -18.84 15.29 -11.68
N LEU A 267 -17.86 15.67 -10.86
CA LEU A 267 -17.90 16.96 -10.14
C LEU A 267 -17.35 18.11 -10.96
N GLY A 268 -16.73 17.85 -12.12
CA GLY A 268 -16.23 18.87 -13.05
C GLY A 268 -15.02 19.66 -12.51
N ILE A 269 -14.30 19.10 -11.54
CA ILE A 269 -13.11 19.75 -10.97
C ILE A 269 -11.90 19.49 -11.86
N PRO A 270 -11.14 20.53 -12.23
CA PRO A 270 -9.97 20.38 -13.10
C PRO A 270 -8.97 19.33 -12.59
N THR A 271 -8.44 18.52 -13.51
CA THR A 271 -7.53 17.39 -13.21
C THR A 271 -6.30 17.81 -12.41
N GLU A 272 -5.77 18.99 -12.67
CA GLU A 272 -4.61 19.55 -11.97
C GLU A 272 -4.84 19.65 -10.45
N ASN A 273 -6.05 19.94 -10.02
CA ASN A 273 -6.38 20.09 -8.58
C ASN A 273 -6.28 18.77 -7.80
N LEU A 274 -6.30 17.61 -8.46
CA LEU A 274 -6.15 16.31 -7.81
C LEU A 274 -4.85 16.23 -6.99
N SER A 275 -3.75 16.76 -7.53
CA SER A 275 -2.45 16.78 -6.84
C SER A 275 -2.48 17.61 -5.56
N ILE A 276 -3.26 18.69 -5.54
CA ILE A 276 -3.44 19.54 -4.35
C ILE A 276 -4.22 18.78 -3.26
N PHE A 277 -5.34 18.14 -3.62
CA PHE A 277 -6.12 17.35 -2.67
C PHE A 277 -5.33 16.19 -2.09
N PHE A 278 -4.52 15.52 -2.92
CA PHE A 278 -3.63 14.47 -2.46
C PHE A 278 -2.58 14.99 -1.45
N THR A 279 -2.04 16.18 -1.69
CA THR A 279 -1.10 16.83 -0.74
C THR A 279 -1.79 17.19 0.57
N ILE A 280 -3.02 17.73 0.52
CA ILE A 280 -3.82 18.01 1.71
C ILE A 280 -4.04 16.72 2.52
N LYS A 281 -4.41 15.63 1.86
CA LYS A 281 -4.55 14.30 2.49
C LYS A 281 -3.28 13.88 3.22
N ASN A 282 -2.13 13.94 2.55
CA ASN A 282 -0.85 13.54 3.13
C ASN A 282 -0.44 14.42 4.32
N LEU A 283 -0.71 15.74 4.25
CA LEU A 283 -0.45 16.66 5.35
C LEU A 283 -1.28 16.30 6.60
N PHE A 284 -2.59 16.09 6.42
CA PHE A 284 -3.46 15.70 7.52
C PHE A 284 -3.09 14.32 8.08
N MET A 285 -2.77 13.35 7.23
CA MET A 285 -2.28 12.05 7.68
C MET A 285 -1.01 12.16 8.50
N LEU A 286 -0.04 12.99 8.06
CA LEU A 286 1.20 13.21 8.80
C LEU A 286 0.92 13.78 10.20
N VAL A 287 0.09 14.81 10.31
CA VAL A 287 -0.31 15.40 11.61
C VAL A 287 -0.99 14.33 12.48
N CYS A 288 -1.89 13.54 11.92
CA CYS A 288 -2.62 12.51 12.65
C CYS A 288 -1.71 11.38 13.15
N TYR A 289 -0.68 11.00 12.40
CA TYR A 289 0.30 10.00 12.87
C TYR A 289 1.07 10.47 14.12
N PHE A 290 1.31 11.77 14.28
CA PHE A 290 1.92 12.30 15.50
C PHE A 290 0.93 12.50 16.67
N VAL A 291 -0.32 12.83 16.39
CA VAL A 291 -1.31 13.21 17.40
C VAL A 291 -2.21 12.04 17.81
N VAL A 292 -2.64 11.24 16.85
CA VAL A 292 -3.64 10.18 17.01
C VAL A 292 -3.00 8.82 17.22
N ALA A 293 -2.05 8.42 16.37
CA ALA A 293 -1.47 7.08 16.41
C ALA A 293 -0.85 6.69 17.77
N PRO A 294 -0.16 7.57 18.53
CA PRO A 294 0.37 7.22 19.83
C PRO A 294 -0.70 6.92 20.90
N LYS A 295 -1.95 7.34 20.66
CA LYS A 295 -3.09 7.12 21.60
C LYS A 295 -3.85 5.82 21.28
N LEU A 296 -3.52 5.15 20.19
CA LEU A 296 -4.20 3.93 19.76
C LEU A 296 -3.69 2.74 20.56
N ASP A 297 -4.62 2.02 21.20
CA ASP A 297 -4.35 0.77 21.91
C ASP A 297 -5.07 -0.38 21.20
N VAL A 298 -4.29 -1.34 20.73
CA VAL A 298 -4.80 -2.54 20.02
C VAL A 298 -5.63 -3.43 20.95
N ARG A 299 -5.39 -3.38 22.24
CA ARG A 299 -6.21 -4.13 23.22
C ARG A 299 -7.64 -3.59 23.27
N ARG A 300 -7.81 -2.30 22.98
CA ARG A 300 -9.11 -1.60 22.96
C ARG A 300 -9.52 -1.22 21.52
N PHE A 301 -9.25 -2.08 20.54
CA PHE A 301 -9.40 -1.80 19.11
C PHE A 301 -10.82 -1.40 18.67
N LYS A 302 -11.87 -1.85 19.37
CA LYS A 302 -13.28 -1.65 18.96
C LYS A 302 -13.62 -0.19 18.69
N HIS A 303 -13.40 0.69 19.66
CA HIS A 303 -13.82 2.10 19.53
C HIS A 303 -13.01 2.87 18.47
N PRO A 304 -11.67 2.79 18.42
CA PRO A 304 -10.91 3.45 17.36
C PRO A 304 -11.28 2.95 15.96
N VAL A 305 -11.42 1.63 15.77
CA VAL A 305 -11.77 1.07 14.46
C VAL A 305 -13.17 1.48 14.03
N LEU A 306 -14.16 1.44 14.93
CA LEU A 306 -15.52 1.92 14.64
C LEU A 306 -15.55 3.42 14.31
N LEU A 307 -14.76 4.24 14.99
CA LEU A 307 -14.63 5.67 14.67
C LEU A 307 -14.05 5.86 13.25
N GLY A 308 -12.96 5.15 12.92
CA GLY A 308 -12.37 5.21 11.58
C GLY A 308 -13.33 4.75 10.48
N LEU A 309 -14.06 3.63 10.70
CA LEU A 309 -15.08 3.16 9.76
C LEU A 309 -16.27 4.14 9.65
N GLY A 310 -16.69 4.77 10.75
CA GLY A 310 -17.71 5.81 10.75
C GLY A 310 -17.31 7.03 9.92
N LEU A 311 -16.05 7.47 10.02
CA LEU A 311 -15.51 8.55 9.19
C LEU A 311 -15.49 8.15 7.70
N LEU A 312 -15.13 6.90 7.36
CA LEU A 312 -15.21 6.41 5.98
C LEU A 312 -16.65 6.37 5.47
N LEU A 313 -17.62 5.92 6.28
CA LEU A 313 -19.04 5.96 5.90
C LEU A 313 -19.49 7.38 5.59
N GLY A 314 -19.18 8.33 6.46
CA GLY A 314 -19.50 9.74 6.24
C GLY A 314 -18.85 10.29 4.97
N GLN A 315 -17.58 9.97 4.73
CA GLN A 315 -16.85 10.36 3.51
C GLN A 315 -17.52 9.79 2.26
N GLN A 316 -17.93 8.53 2.28
CA GLN A 316 -18.57 7.88 1.12
C GLN A 316 -19.95 8.47 0.83
N VAL A 317 -20.77 8.71 1.86
CA VAL A 317 -22.05 9.41 1.70
C VAL A 317 -21.85 10.80 1.11
N LEU A 318 -20.85 11.54 1.61
CA LEU A 318 -20.51 12.86 1.11
C LEU A 318 -20.12 12.81 -0.39
N MET A 319 -19.30 11.83 -0.80
CA MET A 319 -18.90 11.63 -2.20
C MET A 319 -20.08 11.28 -3.11
N MET A 320 -21.06 10.52 -2.63
CA MET A 320 -22.25 10.15 -3.41
C MET A 320 -23.20 11.32 -3.62
N LEU A 321 -23.37 12.17 -2.59
CA LEU A 321 -24.38 13.24 -2.58
C LEU A 321 -23.81 14.62 -2.96
N MET A 322 -22.49 14.72 -3.20
CA MET A 322 -21.81 15.99 -3.45
C MET A 322 -22.30 16.65 -4.74
N PRO A 323 -22.73 17.92 -4.66
CA PRO A 323 -23.05 18.72 -5.84
C PRO A 323 -21.78 19.08 -6.65
N THR A 324 -21.97 19.35 -7.95
CA THR A 324 -20.88 19.79 -8.83
C THR A 324 -20.29 21.14 -8.39
N GLY A 325 -18.97 21.28 -8.54
CA GLY A 325 -18.26 22.55 -8.29
C GLY A 325 -18.00 22.93 -6.84
N MET A 326 -18.33 22.08 -5.85
CA MET A 326 -18.11 22.38 -4.43
C MET A 326 -16.75 21.89 -3.92
N TYR A 327 -15.68 22.64 -4.21
CA TYR A 327 -14.31 22.31 -3.79
C TYR A 327 -14.14 22.09 -2.27
N TRP A 328 -14.81 22.88 -1.44
CA TRP A 328 -14.70 22.79 0.03
C TRP A 328 -15.22 21.46 0.58
N LEU A 329 -16.26 20.90 -0.03
CA LEU A 329 -16.77 19.58 0.35
C LEU A 329 -15.78 18.47 0.00
N VAL A 330 -15.06 18.60 -1.12
CA VAL A 330 -13.97 17.68 -1.47
C VAL A 330 -12.88 17.73 -0.41
N VAL A 331 -12.49 18.92 0.04
CA VAL A 331 -11.50 19.07 1.12
C VAL A 331 -11.99 18.40 2.42
N VAL A 332 -13.26 18.59 2.80
CA VAL A 332 -13.84 17.92 3.97
C VAL A 332 -13.77 16.40 3.82
N ALA A 333 -14.15 15.86 2.68
CA ALA A 333 -14.10 14.42 2.42
C ALA A 333 -12.67 13.86 2.47
N VAL A 334 -11.70 14.59 1.92
CA VAL A 334 -10.27 14.23 1.95
C VAL A 334 -9.73 14.24 3.38
N VAL A 335 -10.12 15.21 4.20
CA VAL A 335 -9.74 15.28 5.62
C VAL A 335 -10.37 14.13 6.40
N MET A 336 -11.66 13.83 6.18
CA MET A 336 -12.33 12.67 6.80
C MET A 336 -11.62 11.36 6.45
N GLU A 337 -11.24 11.18 5.19
CA GLU A 337 -10.49 10.01 4.73
C GLU A 337 -9.10 9.95 5.41
N ALA A 338 -8.36 11.05 5.44
CA ALA A 338 -7.05 11.13 6.08
C ALA A 338 -7.10 10.74 7.57
N LEU A 339 -8.10 11.24 8.31
CA LEU A 339 -8.35 10.88 9.71
C LEU A 339 -8.69 9.39 9.84
N ALA A 340 -9.57 8.88 8.99
CA ALA A 340 -9.97 7.47 8.99
C ALA A 340 -8.77 6.54 8.76
N LEU A 341 -7.98 6.79 7.72
CA LEU A 341 -6.82 5.99 7.37
C LEU A 341 -5.74 6.04 8.45
N SER A 342 -5.52 7.20 9.08
CA SER A 342 -4.56 7.36 10.17
C SER A 342 -4.89 6.51 11.41
N ILE A 343 -6.16 6.14 11.57
CA ILE A 343 -6.62 5.24 12.64
C ILE A 343 -6.61 3.79 12.14
N LEU A 344 -7.18 3.55 10.96
CA LEU A 344 -7.45 2.20 10.47
C LEU A 344 -6.19 1.46 10.03
N ASP A 345 -5.21 2.13 9.38
CA ASP A 345 -3.99 1.47 8.91
C ASP A 345 -3.14 0.85 10.04
N PRO A 346 -2.81 1.59 11.14
CA PRO A 346 -2.10 1.00 12.27
C PRO A 346 -2.91 -0.09 12.97
N MET A 347 -4.23 0.10 13.12
CA MET A 347 -5.10 -0.88 13.76
C MET A 347 -5.22 -2.16 12.94
N ARG A 348 -5.38 -2.04 11.62
CA ARG A 348 -5.40 -3.19 10.70
C ARG A 348 -4.13 -4.03 10.82
N GLY A 349 -2.96 -3.38 10.71
CA GLY A 349 -1.66 -4.07 10.82
C GLY A 349 -1.50 -4.79 12.16
N SER A 350 -1.90 -4.13 13.24
CA SER A 350 -1.80 -4.70 14.59
C SER A 350 -2.77 -5.86 14.81
N LEU A 351 -4.02 -5.78 14.30
CA LEU A 351 -5.00 -6.88 14.35
C LEU A 351 -4.52 -8.10 13.56
N GLN A 352 -3.87 -7.91 12.42
CA GLN A 352 -3.24 -8.99 11.67
C GLN A 352 -2.18 -9.71 12.51
N MET A 353 -1.30 -8.96 13.18
CA MET A 353 -0.16 -9.54 13.92
C MET A 353 -0.56 -10.27 15.20
N ILE A 354 -1.63 -9.83 15.87
CA ILE A 354 -2.11 -10.46 17.11
C ILE A 354 -2.82 -11.79 16.84
N ASN A 355 -3.52 -11.89 15.70
CA ASN A 355 -4.32 -13.06 15.37
C ASN A 355 -3.54 -14.15 14.60
N ILE A 356 -2.25 -13.93 14.33
CA ILE A 356 -1.37 -14.86 13.61
C ILE A 356 -0.34 -15.47 14.56
N ASP A 357 -0.17 -16.80 14.50
CA ASP A 357 0.80 -17.55 15.29
C ASP A 357 2.23 -17.05 15.03
N ARG A 358 2.99 -16.87 16.12
CA ARG A 358 4.35 -16.33 16.07
C ARG A 358 5.34 -17.26 15.34
N GLU A 359 5.18 -18.58 15.49
CA GLU A 359 6.11 -19.56 14.91
C GLU A 359 5.96 -19.70 13.39
N GLU A 360 4.72 -19.58 12.87
CA GLU A 360 4.41 -19.74 11.45
C GLU A 360 4.04 -18.40 10.78
N ARG A 361 4.35 -17.28 11.40
CA ARG A 361 3.90 -15.93 11.00
C ARG A 361 4.18 -15.60 9.53
N ALA A 362 5.36 -15.86 9.03
CA ALA A 362 5.72 -15.54 7.65
C ALA A 362 4.85 -16.31 6.63
N ARG A 363 4.63 -17.62 6.87
CA ARG A 363 3.79 -18.46 6.00
C ARG A 363 2.32 -18.05 6.08
N MET A 364 1.83 -17.80 7.29
CA MET A 364 0.44 -17.36 7.51
C MET A 364 0.16 -16.01 6.87
N LEU A 365 1.09 -15.05 6.95
CA LEU A 365 0.97 -13.74 6.31
C LEU A 365 0.90 -13.84 4.79
N SER A 366 1.71 -14.71 4.16
CA SER A 366 1.66 -14.92 2.70
C SER A 366 0.29 -15.40 2.25
N TYR A 367 -0.30 -16.39 2.93
CA TYR A 367 -1.66 -16.86 2.64
C TYR A 367 -2.73 -15.84 2.98
N PHE A 368 -2.55 -15.10 4.07
CA PHE A 368 -3.44 -14.02 4.47
C PHE A 368 -3.55 -12.96 3.37
N TYR A 369 -2.42 -12.49 2.88
CA TYR A 369 -2.39 -11.52 1.78
C TYR A 369 -2.96 -12.10 0.49
N ALA A 370 -2.65 -13.36 0.16
CA ALA A 370 -3.21 -14.00 -1.02
C ALA A 370 -4.75 -14.09 -0.96
N LEU A 371 -5.32 -14.46 0.19
CA LEU A 371 -6.77 -14.49 0.39
C LEU A 371 -7.39 -13.09 0.31
N CYS A 372 -6.76 -12.08 0.91
CA CYS A 372 -7.24 -10.70 0.81
C CYS A 372 -7.25 -10.22 -0.64
N MET A 373 -6.18 -10.46 -1.40
CA MET A 373 -6.07 -10.04 -2.80
C MET A 373 -7.06 -10.78 -3.69
N LEU A 374 -7.24 -12.09 -3.48
CA LEU A 374 -8.23 -12.89 -4.19
C LEU A 374 -9.65 -12.36 -3.95
N SER A 375 -9.97 -11.99 -2.71
CA SER A 375 -11.30 -11.45 -2.36
C SER A 375 -11.51 -10.03 -2.90
N THR A 376 -10.46 -9.20 -2.94
CA THR A 376 -10.52 -7.80 -3.40
C THR A 376 -10.56 -7.70 -4.94
N SER A 377 -9.90 -8.61 -5.65
CA SER A 377 -9.72 -8.51 -7.10
C SER A 377 -11.04 -8.43 -7.89
N PRO A 378 -12.07 -9.27 -7.66
CA PRO A 378 -13.34 -9.17 -8.41
C PRO A 378 -14.09 -7.87 -8.09
N LEU A 379 -13.95 -7.35 -6.87
CA LEU A 379 -14.63 -6.12 -6.45
C LEU A 379 -14.11 -4.90 -7.22
N SER A 380 -12.84 -4.87 -7.61
CA SER A 380 -12.25 -3.79 -8.40
C SER A 380 -12.86 -3.73 -9.81
N TRP A 381 -13.09 -4.88 -10.44
CA TRP A 381 -13.76 -4.94 -11.74
C TRP A 381 -15.24 -4.57 -11.63
N LEU A 382 -15.95 -5.11 -10.62
CA LEU A 382 -17.35 -4.76 -10.37
C LEU A 382 -17.52 -3.26 -10.11
N ALA A 383 -16.59 -2.63 -9.39
CA ALA A 383 -16.58 -1.19 -9.19
C ALA A 383 -16.38 -0.43 -10.50
N GLY A 384 -15.56 -0.97 -11.41
CA GLY A 384 -15.39 -0.43 -12.76
C GLY A 384 -16.67 -0.48 -13.60
N LEU A 385 -17.40 -1.61 -13.56
CA LEU A 385 -18.71 -1.73 -14.22
C LEU A 385 -19.74 -0.77 -13.61
N ALA A 386 -19.77 -0.66 -12.29
CA ALA A 386 -20.63 0.29 -11.59
C ALA A 386 -20.30 1.75 -11.98
N ALA A 387 -19.02 2.10 -12.12
CA ALA A 387 -18.56 3.42 -12.52
C ALA A 387 -18.92 3.78 -13.98
N GLU A 388 -19.17 2.81 -14.84
CA GLU A 388 -19.71 3.07 -16.19
C GLU A 388 -21.12 3.61 -16.15
N ALA A 389 -21.94 3.12 -15.24
CA ALA A 389 -23.32 3.59 -15.09
C ALA A 389 -23.38 4.96 -14.39
N ASP A 390 -22.66 5.12 -13.27
CA ASP A 390 -22.48 6.40 -12.58
C ASP A 390 -21.16 6.39 -11.80
N ARG A 391 -20.37 7.46 -11.89
CA ARG A 391 -19.08 7.63 -11.19
C ARG A 391 -19.20 7.59 -9.66
N ALA A 392 -20.40 7.75 -9.09
CA ALA A 392 -20.65 7.63 -7.66
C ALA A 392 -20.94 6.19 -7.19
N TYR A 393 -21.32 5.27 -8.07
CA TYR A 393 -21.68 3.89 -7.67
C TYR A 393 -20.54 3.09 -7.04
N PRO A 394 -19.26 3.24 -7.40
CA PRO A 394 -18.16 2.64 -6.64
C PRO A 394 -18.15 3.04 -5.17
N PHE A 395 -18.58 4.26 -4.83
CA PHE A 395 -18.67 4.73 -3.44
C PHE A 395 -19.88 4.15 -2.72
N ALA A 396 -20.97 3.84 -3.42
CA ALA A 396 -22.07 3.04 -2.86
C ALA A 396 -21.62 1.61 -2.53
N MET A 397 -20.80 1.00 -3.39
CA MET A 397 -20.18 -0.30 -3.07
C MET A 397 -19.27 -0.19 -1.84
N ASN A 398 -18.44 0.85 -1.76
CA ASN A 398 -17.60 1.11 -0.59
C ASN A 398 -18.41 1.30 0.68
N PHE A 399 -19.57 1.98 0.61
CA PHE A 399 -20.48 2.12 1.72
C PHE A 399 -20.95 0.76 2.24
N VAL A 400 -21.42 -0.12 1.36
CA VAL A 400 -21.82 -1.49 1.72
C VAL A 400 -20.67 -2.28 2.33
N LEU A 401 -19.48 -2.24 1.71
CA LEU A 401 -18.29 -2.91 2.22
C LEU A 401 -17.89 -2.37 3.61
N THR A 402 -18.05 -1.07 3.85
CA THR A 402 -17.75 -0.48 5.16
C THR A 402 -18.76 -0.92 6.21
N VAL A 403 -20.04 -1.04 5.88
CA VAL A 403 -21.06 -1.62 6.78
C VAL A 403 -20.73 -3.07 7.11
N ILE A 404 -20.32 -3.87 6.12
CA ILE A 404 -19.87 -5.26 6.35
C ILE A 404 -18.64 -5.26 7.28
N ALA A 405 -17.66 -4.37 7.05
CA ALA A 405 -16.49 -4.24 7.92
C ALA A 405 -16.86 -3.88 9.36
N VAL A 406 -17.85 -3.01 9.59
CA VAL A 406 -18.39 -2.70 10.92
C VAL A 406 -18.95 -3.96 11.58
N CYS A 407 -19.78 -4.73 10.87
CA CYS A 407 -20.35 -5.99 11.39
C CYS A 407 -19.23 -7.00 11.74
N LEU A 408 -18.23 -7.16 10.87
CA LEU A 408 -17.10 -8.05 11.11
C LEU A 408 -16.30 -7.67 12.37
N ILE A 409 -16.04 -6.39 12.59
CA ILE A 409 -15.35 -5.90 13.78
C ILE A 409 -16.16 -6.13 15.06
N LEU A 410 -17.49 -5.96 15.01
CA LEU A 410 -18.35 -6.22 16.16
C LEU A 410 -18.36 -7.72 16.52
N VAL A 411 -18.41 -8.61 15.51
CA VAL A 411 -18.34 -10.07 15.71
C VAL A 411 -16.95 -10.46 16.25
N LEU A 412 -15.86 -9.93 15.66
CA LEU A 412 -14.50 -10.21 16.11
C LEU A 412 -14.27 -9.76 17.56
N TRP A 413 -14.84 -8.62 17.95
CA TRP A 413 -14.76 -8.13 19.32
C TRP A 413 -15.49 -9.05 20.30
N LYS A 414 -16.67 -9.56 19.93
CA LYS A 414 -17.43 -10.48 20.76
C LYS A 414 -16.66 -11.80 20.97
N GLU A 415 -16.13 -12.40 19.91
CA GLU A 415 -15.31 -13.62 19.97
C GLU A 415 -14.09 -13.46 20.91
N ARG A 416 -13.42 -12.30 20.85
CA ARG A 416 -12.25 -12.05 21.69
C ARG A 416 -12.60 -11.86 23.17
N ARG A 417 -13.78 -11.34 23.46
CA ARG A 417 -14.25 -11.15 24.84
C ARG A 417 -14.61 -12.48 25.48
N THR A 418 -15.25 -13.38 24.75
CA THR A 418 -15.60 -14.74 25.23
C THR A 418 -14.34 -15.51 25.68
N ASP A 419 -13.26 -15.48 24.87
CA ASP A 419 -12.01 -16.17 25.24
C ASP A 419 -11.36 -15.59 26.49
N LEU A 420 -11.45 -14.27 26.72
CA LEU A 420 -10.88 -13.64 27.92
C LEU A 420 -11.69 -13.97 29.20
N ASP A 421 -13.01 -14.19 29.03
CA ASP A 421 -13.88 -14.60 30.13
C ASP A 421 -13.66 -16.10 30.46
N ASP A 422 -13.40 -16.96 29.44
CA ASP A 422 -13.09 -18.39 29.59
C ASP A 422 -11.69 -18.65 30.21
N ASP A 423 -10.69 -17.75 30.00
CA ASP A 423 -9.35 -17.86 30.59
C ASP A 423 -9.31 -17.42 32.08
N VAL A 424 -10.39 -16.88 32.63
CA VAL A 424 -10.52 -16.41 34.02
C VAL A 424 -11.30 -17.38 34.89
N GLU A 425 -12.05 -18.35 34.32
CA GLU A 425 -12.66 -19.48 35.01
C GLU A 425 -11.72 -20.70 35.04
#